data_399b1b690c2431bef48fc4ed71b7dfd4
#
_entry.id   399b1b690c2431bef48fc4ed71b7dfd4
#
_cell.length_a   1.000
_cell.length_b   1.000
_cell.length_c   1.000
_cell.angle_alpha   90.00
_cell.angle_beta   90.00
_cell.angle_gamma   90.00
#
_symmetry.space_group_name_H-M   'P 1'
#
loop_
_entity.id
_entity.type
_entity.pdbx_description
1 polymer ?
#
loop_
_entity_poly.entity_id
_entity_poly.type
_entity_poly.pdbx_seq_one_letter_code
_entity_poly.pdbx_strand_id
1 'polypeptide(L)'
;MARIPDELIEQVRDSADLLEIVQESIQLKRNGSDWRGPCPFHGGTNRNFAVIPKKNLYYCFVCHEAGDVFTWYQKRFGLDYPSAVREVARRVGVVIPDATERIGPDPREPLYQACEVAQGWFATQLRESTEAEPARRYLLDRQFALDAAAELGLGYAPRGAEFVAAMKQLGLGDEAMLEAALVVRRDDGTLAPRFRGRLLFPIHDLRGRVVGFGGRILGRGEPKYLNSPETPIFHKGEQLYHMHLAKHAIRKSGFAILVEGY
;
A
#
# COMPACT_ATOMS: atom_id res chain seq x y z
N MET A 1 7.54 -8.53 0.71
CA MET A 1 7.06 -9.78 0.08
C MET A 1 6.24 -9.38 -1.12
N ALA A 2 6.47 -9.97 -2.30
CA ALA A 2 5.63 -9.68 -3.47
C ALA A 2 4.19 -10.07 -3.18
N ARG A 3 3.24 -9.24 -3.66
CA ARG A 3 1.79 -9.52 -3.57
C ARG A 3 1.51 -10.79 -4.37
N ILE A 4 0.80 -11.73 -3.77
CA ILE A 4 0.28 -12.90 -4.48
C ILE A 4 -0.83 -12.39 -5.39
N PRO A 5 -0.84 -12.72 -6.70
CA PRO A 5 -1.92 -12.31 -7.61
C PRO A 5 -3.28 -12.80 -7.12
N ASP A 6 -4.30 -11.94 -7.23
CA ASP A 6 -5.65 -12.24 -6.74
C ASP A 6 -6.25 -13.49 -7.41
N GLU A 7 -5.96 -13.70 -8.69
CA GLU A 7 -6.37 -14.90 -9.44
C GLU A 7 -5.81 -16.20 -8.83
N LEU A 8 -4.55 -16.19 -8.38
CA LEU A 8 -3.96 -17.34 -7.69
C LEU A 8 -4.55 -17.53 -6.29
N ILE A 9 -4.87 -16.45 -5.58
CA ILE A 9 -5.54 -16.52 -4.28
C ILE A 9 -6.92 -17.17 -4.43
N GLU A 10 -7.70 -16.78 -5.43
CA GLU A 10 -9.00 -17.39 -5.74
C GLU A 10 -8.84 -18.86 -6.13
N GLN A 11 -7.89 -19.17 -7.01
CA GLN A 11 -7.61 -20.57 -7.39
C GLN A 11 -7.26 -21.44 -6.19
N VAL A 12 -6.44 -20.97 -5.27
CA VAL A 12 -6.09 -21.67 -4.02
C VAL A 12 -7.31 -21.86 -3.14
N ARG A 13 -8.15 -20.82 -2.99
CA ARG A 13 -9.38 -20.86 -2.19
C ARG A 13 -10.36 -21.89 -2.73
N ASP A 14 -10.57 -21.91 -4.04
CA ASP A 14 -11.51 -22.81 -4.71
C ASP A 14 -11.03 -24.25 -4.72
N SER A 15 -9.71 -24.47 -4.72
CA SER A 15 -9.10 -25.79 -4.68
C SER A 15 -9.05 -26.40 -3.27
N ALA A 16 -9.25 -25.61 -2.23
CA ALA A 16 -9.15 -26.06 -0.84
C ALA A 16 -10.50 -26.55 -0.30
N ASP A 17 -10.53 -27.75 0.28
CA ASP A 17 -11.67 -28.26 1.04
C ASP A 17 -11.49 -27.92 2.52
N LEU A 18 -12.19 -26.89 2.99
CA LEU A 18 -12.14 -26.46 4.38
C LEU A 18 -12.65 -27.54 5.34
N LEU A 19 -13.61 -28.36 4.92
CA LEU A 19 -14.13 -29.46 5.77
C LEU A 19 -13.03 -30.45 6.05
N GLU A 20 -12.32 -30.91 5.04
CA GLU A 20 -11.19 -31.83 5.18
C GLU A 20 -10.12 -31.28 6.12
N ILE A 21 -9.74 -30.03 5.88
CA ILE A 21 -8.72 -29.34 6.68
C ILE A 21 -9.12 -29.23 8.16
N VAL A 22 -10.36 -28.87 8.44
CA VAL A 22 -10.84 -28.71 9.81
C VAL A 22 -10.97 -30.05 10.51
N GLN A 23 -11.38 -31.12 9.81
CA GLN A 23 -11.54 -32.45 10.37
C GLN A 23 -10.24 -33.08 10.86
N GLU A 24 -9.09 -32.63 10.38
CA GLU A 24 -7.79 -33.07 10.90
C GLU A 24 -7.57 -32.71 12.37
N SER A 25 -8.16 -31.62 12.83
CA SER A 25 -7.97 -31.11 14.19
C SER A 25 -9.22 -31.11 15.06
N ILE A 26 -10.39 -31.28 14.47
CA ILE A 26 -11.68 -31.23 15.19
C ILE A 26 -12.59 -32.35 14.70
N GLN A 27 -13.14 -33.09 15.67
CA GLN A 27 -14.18 -34.07 15.36
C GLN A 27 -15.49 -33.35 15.01
N LEU A 28 -15.85 -33.39 13.73
CA LEU A 28 -17.10 -32.83 13.24
C LEU A 28 -18.11 -33.98 12.99
N LYS A 29 -19.38 -33.72 13.29
CA LYS A 29 -20.49 -34.61 12.95
C LYS A 29 -21.43 -33.91 11.98
N ARG A 30 -21.92 -34.67 11.00
CA ARG A 30 -22.86 -34.15 10.01
C ARG A 30 -24.17 -33.71 10.66
N ASN A 31 -24.65 -32.53 10.26
CA ASN A 31 -25.92 -31.94 10.70
C ASN A 31 -26.61 -31.29 9.50
N GLY A 32 -27.44 -32.05 8.80
CA GLY A 32 -28.05 -31.65 7.54
C GLY A 32 -27.01 -31.48 6.43
N SER A 33 -26.95 -30.28 5.87
CA SER A 33 -25.95 -29.89 4.87
C SER A 33 -24.59 -29.45 5.46
N ASP A 34 -24.55 -29.23 6.77
CA ASP A 34 -23.40 -28.69 7.47
C ASP A 34 -22.72 -29.73 8.34
N TRP A 35 -21.52 -29.42 8.83
CA TRP A 35 -20.79 -30.23 9.78
C TRP A 35 -20.56 -29.44 11.06
N ARG A 36 -20.84 -30.03 12.24
CA ARG A 36 -20.77 -29.33 13.51
C ARG A 36 -19.90 -30.03 14.54
N GLY A 37 -19.21 -29.24 15.36
CA GLY A 37 -18.34 -29.72 16.43
C GLY A 37 -18.07 -28.68 17.50
N PRO A 38 -17.13 -28.97 18.42
CA PRO A 38 -16.66 -28.02 19.40
C PRO A 38 -15.88 -26.88 18.73
N CYS A 39 -16.01 -25.66 19.24
CA CYS A 39 -15.29 -24.53 18.69
C CYS A 39 -13.84 -24.50 19.21
N PRO A 40 -12.83 -24.44 18.32
CA PRO A 40 -11.43 -24.41 18.74
C PRO A 40 -10.95 -23.04 19.22
N PHE A 41 -11.74 -21.98 18.99
CA PHE A 41 -11.35 -20.61 19.27
C PHE A 41 -11.73 -20.15 20.68
N HIS A 42 -12.88 -20.60 21.21
CA HIS A 42 -13.29 -20.26 22.57
C HIS A 42 -13.32 -21.48 23.52
N GLY A 43 -12.89 -22.66 23.06
CA GLY A 43 -12.78 -23.87 23.92
C GLY A 43 -14.11 -24.49 24.32
N GLY A 44 -15.18 -24.24 23.59
CA GLY A 44 -16.51 -24.79 23.89
C GLY A 44 -16.60 -26.29 23.58
N THR A 45 -17.32 -27.04 24.42
CA THR A 45 -17.57 -28.49 24.24
C THR A 45 -18.80 -28.79 23.39
N ASN A 46 -19.70 -27.83 23.24
CA ASN A 46 -20.93 -27.97 22.47
C ASN A 46 -20.70 -27.83 20.96
N ARG A 47 -21.61 -28.37 20.14
CA ARG A 47 -21.54 -28.36 18.67
C ARG A 47 -21.97 -26.99 18.09
N ASN A 48 -21.38 -25.91 18.56
CA ASN A 48 -21.70 -24.53 18.13
C ASN A 48 -20.81 -24.05 16.98
N PHE A 49 -19.77 -24.77 16.64
CA PHE A 49 -18.93 -24.51 15.50
C PHE A 49 -19.45 -25.30 14.29
N ALA A 50 -19.69 -24.63 13.19
CA ALA A 50 -20.17 -25.20 11.94
C ALA A 50 -19.17 -24.97 10.81
N VAL A 51 -18.95 -26.00 9.99
CA VAL A 51 -18.34 -25.88 8.67
C VAL A 51 -19.47 -26.10 7.65
N ILE A 52 -19.54 -25.17 6.69
CA ILE A 52 -20.56 -25.07 5.65
C ILE A 52 -19.92 -25.40 4.30
N PRO A 53 -19.88 -26.66 3.84
CA PRO A 53 -19.10 -27.04 2.64
C PRO A 53 -19.52 -26.31 1.38
N LYS A 54 -20.84 -26.08 1.19
CA LYS A 54 -21.35 -25.36 0.02
C LYS A 54 -20.82 -23.95 -0.15
N LYS A 55 -20.39 -23.32 0.96
CA LYS A 55 -19.82 -21.97 0.98
C LYS A 55 -18.33 -21.95 1.20
N ASN A 56 -17.75 -23.11 1.52
CA ASN A 56 -16.35 -23.28 1.93
C ASN A 56 -15.95 -22.34 3.09
N LEU A 57 -16.86 -22.18 4.08
CA LEU A 57 -16.73 -21.29 5.22
C LEU A 57 -16.98 -22.02 6.54
N TYR A 58 -16.41 -21.49 7.63
CA TYR A 58 -16.80 -21.87 8.98
C TYR A 58 -17.48 -20.71 9.72
N TYR A 59 -18.28 -21.06 10.73
CA TYR A 59 -18.93 -20.09 11.62
C TYR A 59 -19.16 -20.70 13.01
N CYS A 60 -18.89 -19.93 14.06
CA CYS A 60 -19.23 -20.28 15.44
C CYS A 60 -20.43 -19.46 15.94
N PHE A 61 -21.48 -20.13 16.39
CA PHE A 61 -22.71 -19.49 16.88
C PHE A 61 -22.60 -18.91 18.30
N VAL A 62 -21.46 -19.05 18.98
CA VAL A 62 -21.21 -18.52 20.33
C VAL A 62 -20.25 -17.35 20.32
N CYS A 63 -19.04 -17.54 19.78
CA CYS A 63 -18.03 -16.47 19.73
C CYS A 63 -18.06 -15.67 18.42
N HIS A 64 -18.94 -16.01 17.48
CA HIS A 64 -19.14 -15.38 16.19
C HIS A 64 -17.88 -15.36 15.29
N GLU A 65 -16.87 -16.18 15.63
CA GLU A 65 -15.70 -16.34 14.76
C GLU A 65 -16.12 -17.02 13.46
N ALA A 66 -15.73 -16.44 12.35
CA ALA A 66 -16.09 -16.88 11.02
C ALA A 66 -14.94 -16.67 10.04
N GLY A 67 -14.89 -17.46 8.96
CA GLY A 67 -13.89 -17.26 7.93
C GLY A 67 -13.83 -18.38 6.92
N ASP A 68 -12.92 -18.19 5.96
CA ASP A 68 -12.54 -19.15 4.94
C ASP A 68 -11.31 -19.97 5.39
N VAL A 69 -10.74 -20.72 4.46
CA VAL A 69 -9.54 -21.53 4.69
C VAL A 69 -8.34 -20.68 5.12
N PHE A 70 -8.18 -19.49 4.56
CA PHE A 70 -7.05 -18.62 4.92
C PHE A 70 -7.20 -18.05 6.33
N THR A 71 -8.41 -17.60 6.67
CA THR A 71 -8.74 -17.15 8.03
C THR A 71 -8.55 -18.27 9.05
N TRP A 72 -8.88 -19.53 8.68
CA TRP A 72 -8.61 -20.69 9.51
C TRP A 72 -7.13 -20.84 9.84
N TYR A 73 -6.26 -20.77 8.82
CA TYR A 73 -4.82 -20.89 9.03
C TYR A 73 -4.23 -19.72 9.84
N GLN A 74 -4.71 -18.50 9.59
CA GLN A 74 -4.29 -17.31 10.37
C GLN A 74 -4.62 -17.46 11.86
N LYS A 75 -5.88 -17.84 12.15
CA LYS A 75 -6.38 -17.93 13.54
C LYS A 75 -5.85 -19.15 14.28
N ARG A 76 -5.72 -20.26 13.60
CA ARG A 76 -5.35 -21.56 14.21
C ARG A 76 -3.86 -21.70 14.38
N PHE A 77 -3.07 -21.17 13.47
CA PHE A 77 -1.61 -21.36 13.43
C PHE A 77 -0.84 -20.05 13.61
N GLY A 78 -1.51 -18.91 13.79
CA GLY A 78 -0.87 -17.62 13.99
C GLY A 78 -0.16 -17.06 12.75
N LEU A 79 -0.51 -17.53 11.56
CA LEU A 79 0.11 -17.11 10.32
C LEU A 79 -0.39 -15.71 9.90
N ASP A 80 0.44 -14.95 9.22
CA ASP A 80 -0.05 -13.79 8.46
C ASP A 80 -0.78 -14.26 7.19
N TYR A 81 -1.56 -13.37 6.57
CA TYR A 81 -2.38 -13.73 5.40
C TYR A 81 -1.57 -14.30 4.24
N PRO A 82 -0.44 -13.68 3.80
CA PRO A 82 0.39 -14.25 2.73
C PRO A 82 0.95 -15.63 3.06
N SER A 83 1.34 -15.88 4.29
CA SER A 83 1.84 -17.18 4.75
C SER A 83 0.71 -18.23 4.79
N ALA A 84 -0.48 -17.83 5.21
CA ALA A 84 -1.66 -18.71 5.18
C ALA A 84 -2.01 -19.13 3.75
N VAL A 85 -2.00 -18.16 2.80
CA VAL A 85 -2.26 -18.46 1.38
C VAL A 85 -1.22 -19.44 0.82
N ARG A 86 0.07 -19.25 1.11
CA ARG A 86 1.15 -20.14 0.64
C ARG A 86 1.03 -21.54 1.23
N GLU A 87 0.69 -21.65 2.51
CA GLU A 87 0.54 -22.94 3.17
C GLU A 87 -0.63 -23.74 2.59
N VAL A 88 -1.77 -23.07 2.35
CA VAL A 88 -2.92 -23.70 1.68
C VAL A 88 -2.56 -24.07 0.24
N ALA A 89 -1.89 -23.19 -0.50
CA ALA A 89 -1.46 -23.45 -1.88
C ALA A 89 -0.58 -24.70 -1.97
N ARG A 90 0.41 -24.83 -1.07
CA ARG A 90 1.26 -26.02 -0.97
C ARG A 90 0.44 -27.28 -0.75
N ARG A 91 -0.58 -27.22 0.08
CA ARG A 91 -1.45 -28.34 0.39
C ARG A 91 -2.28 -28.79 -0.80
N VAL A 92 -2.83 -27.84 -1.57
CA VAL A 92 -3.70 -28.16 -2.72
C VAL A 92 -2.92 -28.27 -4.04
N GLY A 93 -1.59 -28.21 -4.00
CA GLY A 93 -0.74 -28.37 -5.19
C GLY A 93 -0.77 -27.18 -6.16
N VAL A 94 -1.23 -26.02 -5.71
CA VAL A 94 -1.16 -24.78 -6.49
C VAL A 94 0.20 -24.14 -6.29
N VAL A 95 0.95 -23.96 -7.38
CA VAL A 95 2.27 -23.33 -7.34
C VAL A 95 2.07 -21.82 -7.27
N ILE A 96 2.40 -21.23 -6.12
CA ILE A 96 2.55 -19.77 -6.01
C ILE A 96 4.02 -19.48 -6.26
N PRO A 97 4.36 -18.73 -7.33
CA PRO A 97 5.74 -18.36 -7.59
C PRO A 97 6.33 -17.66 -6.36
N ASP A 98 7.44 -18.13 -5.85
CA ASP A 98 8.11 -17.46 -4.76
C ASP A 98 8.58 -16.09 -5.23
N ALA A 99 8.42 -15.08 -4.35
CA ALA A 99 8.93 -13.75 -4.61
C ALA A 99 10.46 -13.72 -4.82
N THR A 100 11.12 -14.84 -4.56
CA THR A 100 12.54 -15.08 -4.77
C THR A 100 12.87 -15.55 -6.20
N GLU A 101 11.89 -15.97 -7.01
CA GLU A 101 12.12 -16.39 -8.40
C GLU A 101 11.96 -15.26 -9.43
N ARG A 102 11.84 -14.01 -9.04
CA ARG A 102 12.28 -12.94 -9.94
C ARG A 102 13.81 -12.97 -9.99
N ILE A 103 14.33 -13.76 -10.88
CA ILE A 103 15.74 -13.73 -11.27
C ILE A 103 15.95 -12.37 -11.96
N GLY A 104 16.27 -11.35 -11.16
CA GLY A 104 16.54 -10.01 -11.65
C GLY A 104 16.00 -8.91 -10.70
N PRO A 105 16.55 -7.70 -10.78
CA PRO A 105 16.06 -6.54 -10.02
C PRO A 105 14.61 -6.23 -10.42
N ASP A 106 13.78 -5.76 -9.47
CA ASP A 106 12.41 -5.30 -9.76
C ASP A 106 12.48 -4.21 -10.86
N PRO A 107 11.85 -4.38 -12.03
CA PRO A 107 11.89 -3.38 -13.10
C PRO A 107 11.33 -2.02 -12.66
N ARG A 108 10.58 -1.98 -11.55
CA ARG A 108 10.05 -0.74 -10.96
C ARG A 108 11.02 -0.07 -9.98
N GLU A 109 12.12 -0.74 -9.60
CA GLU A 109 13.09 -0.18 -8.65
C GLU A 109 13.64 1.18 -9.10
N PRO A 110 13.96 1.41 -10.39
CA PRO A 110 14.38 2.72 -10.87
C PRO A 110 13.33 3.83 -10.65
N LEU A 111 12.02 3.48 -10.66
CA LEU A 111 10.94 4.44 -10.44
C LEU A 111 10.83 4.83 -8.96
N TYR A 112 11.00 3.88 -8.04
CA TYR A 112 11.06 4.17 -6.60
C TYR A 112 12.26 5.05 -6.28
N GLN A 113 13.42 4.70 -6.82
CA GLN A 113 14.64 5.50 -6.67
C GLN A 113 14.45 6.92 -7.22
N ALA A 114 13.81 7.07 -8.39
CA ALA A 114 13.54 8.37 -8.96
C ALA A 114 12.64 9.23 -8.06
N CYS A 115 11.58 8.63 -7.49
CA CYS A 115 10.70 9.34 -6.56
C CYS A 115 11.42 9.72 -5.25
N GLU A 116 12.25 8.85 -4.70
CA GLU A 116 13.01 9.11 -3.48
C GLU A 116 14.03 10.25 -3.67
N VAL A 117 14.81 10.19 -4.75
CA VAL A 117 15.77 11.25 -5.11
C VAL A 117 15.05 12.60 -5.32
N ALA A 118 13.91 12.56 -6.03
CA ALA A 118 13.10 13.76 -6.25
C ALA A 118 12.55 14.33 -4.93
N GLN A 119 12.09 13.48 -4.01
CA GLN A 119 11.63 13.90 -2.68
C GLN A 119 12.75 14.62 -1.93
N GLY A 120 13.94 14.05 -1.86
CA GLY A 120 15.09 14.65 -1.20
C GLY A 120 15.42 16.03 -1.76
N TRP A 121 15.39 16.16 -3.10
CA TRP A 121 15.62 17.45 -3.75
C TRP A 121 14.52 18.47 -3.44
N PHE A 122 13.23 18.08 -3.52
CA PHE A 122 12.11 18.96 -3.19
C PHE A 122 12.12 19.39 -1.72
N ALA A 123 12.50 18.51 -0.81
CA ALA A 123 12.65 18.82 0.62
C ALA A 123 13.75 19.87 0.84
N THR A 124 14.88 19.72 0.14
CA THR A 124 15.95 20.73 0.14
C THR A 124 15.46 22.08 -0.41
N GLN A 125 14.68 22.08 -1.50
CA GLN A 125 14.09 23.31 -2.03
C GLN A 125 13.15 23.99 -1.03
N LEU A 126 12.32 23.22 -0.32
CA LEU A 126 11.44 23.78 0.72
C LEU A 126 12.23 24.45 1.83
N ARG A 127 13.34 23.88 2.24
CA ARG A 127 14.18 24.37 3.33
C ARG A 127 15.02 25.59 2.92
N GLU A 128 15.66 25.56 1.75
CA GLU A 128 16.75 26.45 1.38
C GLU A 128 16.40 27.49 0.32
N SER A 129 15.47 27.17 -0.61
CA SER A 129 15.15 28.09 -1.70
C SER A 129 14.41 29.35 -1.22
N THR A 130 14.84 30.50 -1.69
CA THR A 130 14.12 31.78 -1.46
C THR A 130 12.74 31.76 -2.12
N GLU A 131 12.58 31.07 -3.23
CA GLU A 131 11.29 30.90 -3.92
C GLU A 131 10.27 30.11 -3.09
N ALA A 132 10.72 29.29 -2.13
CA ALA A 132 9.86 28.51 -1.23
C ALA A 132 9.34 29.33 -0.03
N GLU A 133 9.71 30.60 0.14
CA GLU A 133 9.25 31.43 1.26
C GLU A 133 7.72 31.46 1.41
N PRO A 134 6.93 31.62 0.34
CA PRO A 134 5.46 31.52 0.45
C PRO A 134 4.97 30.16 0.96
N ALA A 135 5.70 29.07 0.66
CA ALA A 135 5.35 27.74 1.12
C ALA A 135 5.64 27.57 2.63
N ARG A 136 6.79 28.04 3.08
CA ARG A 136 7.12 28.04 4.52
C ARG A 136 6.13 28.88 5.32
N ARG A 137 5.80 30.09 4.85
CA ARG A 137 4.79 30.94 5.49
C ARG A 137 3.42 30.27 5.53
N TYR A 138 2.99 29.66 4.42
CA TYR A 138 1.74 28.94 4.36
C TYR A 138 1.64 27.81 5.42
N LEU A 139 2.73 27.07 5.66
CA LEU A 139 2.80 26.05 6.71
C LEU A 139 2.70 26.66 8.11
N LEU A 140 3.49 27.70 8.37
CA LEU A 140 3.51 28.41 9.66
C LEU A 140 2.16 29.07 9.99
N ASP A 141 1.47 29.68 9.03
CA ASP A 141 0.12 30.27 9.20
C ASP A 141 -0.92 29.21 9.58
N ARG A 142 -0.65 27.94 9.26
CA ARG A 142 -1.46 26.81 9.67
C ARG A 142 -0.97 26.11 10.92
N GLN A 143 -0.06 26.76 11.66
CA GLN A 143 0.56 26.22 12.87
C GLN A 143 1.28 24.88 12.64
N PHE A 144 1.76 24.66 11.41
CA PHE A 144 2.52 23.48 11.02
C PHE A 144 4.02 23.79 11.06
N ALA A 145 4.71 23.19 12.03
CA ALA A 145 6.14 23.42 12.24
C ALA A 145 6.97 22.93 11.04
N LEU A 146 8.01 23.68 10.68
CA LEU A 146 8.89 23.32 9.58
C LEU A 146 9.67 22.02 9.84
N ASP A 147 9.99 21.72 11.11
CA ASP A 147 10.61 20.46 11.49
C ASP A 147 9.66 19.28 11.23
N ALA A 148 8.37 19.41 11.57
CA ALA A 148 7.36 18.41 11.24
C ALA A 148 7.18 18.25 9.74
N ALA A 149 7.27 19.34 8.97
CA ALA A 149 7.26 19.29 7.50
C ALA A 149 8.45 18.50 6.95
N ALA A 150 9.62 18.66 7.54
CA ALA A 150 10.84 17.93 7.17
C ALA A 150 10.71 16.43 7.52
N GLU A 151 10.20 16.08 8.71
CA GLU A 151 9.97 14.70 9.15
C GLU A 151 8.98 13.97 8.23
N LEU A 152 7.95 14.67 7.74
CA LEU A 152 6.98 14.12 6.80
C LEU A 152 7.44 14.18 5.33
N GLY A 153 8.65 14.69 5.08
CA GLY A 153 9.24 14.76 3.76
C GLY A 153 8.55 15.73 2.80
N LEU A 154 7.84 16.76 3.32
CA LEU A 154 7.25 17.80 2.49
C LEU A 154 8.33 18.51 1.68
N GLY A 155 7.96 18.98 0.48
CA GLY A 155 8.89 19.63 -0.43
C GLY A 155 8.31 20.83 -1.13
N TYR A 156 9.15 21.52 -1.88
CA TYR A 156 8.73 22.60 -2.77
C TYR A 156 9.27 22.37 -4.17
N ALA A 157 8.40 22.49 -5.17
CA ALA A 157 8.79 22.46 -6.58
C ALA A 157 8.91 23.89 -7.10
N PRO A 158 10.14 24.39 -7.39
CA PRO A 158 10.35 25.69 -7.98
C PRO A 158 9.64 25.86 -9.33
N ARG A 159 9.50 27.10 -9.78
CA ARG A 159 8.84 27.42 -11.06
C ARG A 159 9.74 27.19 -12.26
N GLY A 160 11.03 27.21 -12.04
CA GLY A 160 12.08 27.07 -13.06
C GLY A 160 12.14 25.68 -13.69
N ALA A 161 13.12 25.48 -14.54
CA ALA A 161 13.38 24.22 -15.24
C ALA A 161 14.57 23.43 -14.65
N GLU A 162 15.16 23.93 -13.58
CA GLU A 162 16.36 23.39 -12.94
C GLU A 162 16.19 21.94 -12.44
N PHE A 163 14.95 21.54 -12.15
CA PHE A 163 14.65 20.19 -11.68
C PHE A 163 15.22 19.10 -12.60
N VAL A 164 15.00 19.21 -13.92
CA VAL A 164 15.45 18.19 -14.88
C VAL A 164 16.97 18.07 -14.87
N ALA A 165 17.66 19.21 -14.86
CA ALA A 165 19.13 19.24 -14.82
C ALA A 165 19.65 18.66 -13.49
N ALA A 166 19.03 19.00 -12.37
CA ALA A 166 19.39 18.49 -11.04
C ALA A 166 19.20 16.97 -10.95
N MET A 167 18.08 16.43 -11.45
CA MET A 167 17.84 15.00 -11.45
C MET A 167 18.86 14.23 -12.30
N LYS A 168 19.23 14.76 -13.46
CA LYS A 168 20.29 14.19 -14.29
C LYS A 168 21.66 14.19 -13.61
N GLN A 169 21.98 15.27 -12.90
CA GLN A 169 23.21 15.35 -12.09
C GLN A 169 23.23 14.34 -10.94
N LEU A 170 22.05 14.00 -10.40
CA LEU A 170 21.86 12.96 -9.39
C LEU A 170 21.76 11.54 -9.98
N GLY A 171 21.99 11.37 -11.28
CA GLY A 171 22.08 10.10 -11.96
C GLY A 171 20.76 9.50 -12.45
N LEU A 172 19.65 10.27 -12.46
CA LEU A 172 18.39 9.78 -12.99
C LEU A 172 18.31 9.86 -14.51
N GLY A 173 17.90 8.77 -15.15
CA GLY A 173 17.61 8.70 -16.57
C GLY A 173 16.26 9.32 -16.95
N ASP A 174 16.16 9.77 -18.21
CA ASP A 174 14.95 10.43 -18.74
C ASP A 174 13.72 9.52 -18.67
N GLU A 175 13.86 8.22 -18.95
CA GLU A 175 12.76 7.26 -18.91
C GLU A 175 12.24 7.05 -17.49
N ALA A 176 13.11 6.86 -16.50
CA ALA A 176 12.69 6.70 -15.12
C ALA A 176 11.93 7.94 -14.61
N MET A 177 12.38 9.15 -14.99
CA MET A 177 11.67 10.39 -14.64
C MET A 177 10.31 10.51 -15.32
N LEU A 178 10.17 10.04 -16.57
CA LEU A 178 8.91 10.04 -17.32
C LEU A 178 7.92 9.03 -16.76
N GLU A 179 8.36 7.79 -16.57
CA GLU A 179 7.53 6.70 -16.06
C GLU A 179 7.09 6.94 -14.62
N ALA A 180 7.96 7.54 -13.77
CA ALA A 180 7.60 7.98 -12.43
C ALA A 180 6.75 9.27 -12.42
N ALA A 181 6.43 9.80 -13.61
CA ALA A 181 5.65 11.02 -13.81
C ALA A 181 6.19 12.25 -13.04
N LEU A 182 7.49 12.36 -12.90
CA LEU A 182 8.18 13.52 -12.34
C LEU A 182 8.33 14.65 -13.38
N VAL A 183 8.39 14.26 -14.64
CA VAL A 183 8.51 15.16 -15.79
C VAL A 183 7.45 14.84 -16.85
N VAL A 184 7.25 15.76 -17.76
CA VAL A 184 6.42 15.60 -18.96
C VAL A 184 7.27 15.89 -20.19
N ARG A 185 7.01 15.19 -21.29
CA ARG A 185 7.63 15.48 -22.58
C ARG A 185 6.82 16.55 -23.29
N ARG A 186 7.48 17.60 -23.74
CA ARG A 186 6.87 18.65 -24.57
C ARG A 186 6.82 18.23 -26.03
N ASP A 187 6.10 18.99 -26.84
CA ASP A 187 5.96 18.74 -28.28
C ASP A 187 7.30 18.86 -29.03
N ASP A 188 8.23 19.67 -28.54
CA ASP A 188 9.60 19.82 -29.03
C ASP A 188 10.54 18.68 -28.58
N GLY A 189 10.03 17.68 -27.87
CA GLY A 189 10.78 16.54 -27.34
C GLY A 189 11.53 16.82 -26.03
N THR A 190 11.58 18.06 -25.55
CA THR A 190 12.25 18.41 -24.29
C THR A 190 11.45 17.96 -23.07
N LEU A 191 12.15 17.75 -21.96
CA LEU A 191 11.51 17.41 -20.68
C LEU A 191 11.23 18.69 -19.87
N ALA A 192 10.07 18.72 -19.24
CA ALA A 192 9.67 19.77 -18.32
C ALA A 192 9.24 19.19 -16.99
N PRO A 193 9.53 19.85 -15.84
CA PRO A 193 9.02 19.44 -14.55
C PRO A 193 7.49 19.37 -14.54
N ARG A 194 6.94 18.30 -13.99
CA ARG A 194 5.48 18.16 -13.84
C ARG A 194 4.94 19.11 -12.78
N PHE A 195 5.64 19.25 -11.67
CA PHE A 195 5.26 20.12 -10.58
C PHE A 195 6.07 21.43 -10.68
N ARG A 196 5.38 22.57 -10.58
CA ARG A 196 6.00 23.89 -10.67
C ARG A 196 5.29 24.88 -9.75
N GLY A 197 6.04 25.60 -8.91
CA GLY A 197 5.51 26.59 -7.97
C GLY A 197 4.54 25.99 -6.96
N ARG A 198 4.82 24.77 -6.45
CA ARG A 198 3.91 24.00 -5.60
C ARG A 198 4.57 23.52 -4.33
N LEU A 199 3.84 23.60 -3.23
CA LEU A 199 4.13 22.82 -2.03
C LEU A 199 3.79 21.36 -2.35
N LEU A 200 4.71 20.43 -2.07
CA LEU A 200 4.59 19.02 -2.39
C LEU A 200 4.43 18.17 -1.14
N PHE A 201 3.57 17.17 -1.27
CA PHE A 201 3.26 16.15 -0.29
C PHE A 201 3.64 14.80 -0.90
N PRO A 202 4.68 14.11 -0.38
CA PRO A 202 5.06 12.80 -0.89
C PRO A 202 4.00 11.76 -0.54
N ILE A 203 3.64 10.93 -1.51
CA ILE A 203 2.70 9.83 -1.32
C ILE A 203 3.52 8.56 -1.19
N HIS A 204 3.25 7.78 -0.12
CA HIS A 204 4.00 6.57 0.20
C HIS A 204 3.13 5.33 0.06
N ASP A 205 3.73 4.23 -0.37
CA ASP A 205 3.11 2.90 -0.27
C ASP A 205 3.10 2.40 1.20
N LEU A 206 2.47 1.25 1.45
CA LEU A 206 2.42 0.66 2.80
C LEU A 206 3.79 0.28 3.38
N ARG A 207 4.84 0.23 2.56
CA ARG A 207 6.22 -0.03 2.98
C ARG A 207 6.99 1.25 3.31
N GLY A 208 6.41 2.42 3.02
CA GLY A 208 7.03 3.73 3.23
C GLY A 208 7.90 4.19 2.07
N ARG A 209 7.85 3.56 0.88
CA ARG A 209 8.54 4.04 -0.32
C ARG A 209 7.71 5.12 -0.98
N VAL A 210 8.36 6.17 -1.47
CA VAL A 210 7.69 7.24 -2.22
C VAL A 210 7.25 6.70 -3.58
N VAL A 211 5.96 6.86 -3.90
CA VAL A 211 5.35 6.37 -5.15
C VAL A 211 4.82 7.49 -6.02
N GLY A 212 4.72 8.70 -5.50
CA GLY A 212 4.22 9.87 -6.21
C GLY A 212 4.11 11.09 -5.29
N PHE A 213 3.49 12.14 -5.80
CA PHE A 213 3.36 13.42 -5.10
C PHE A 213 1.98 14.03 -5.30
N GLY A 214 1.48 14.68 -4.25
CA GLY A 214 0.42 15.67 -4.33
C GLY A 214 1.02 17.07 -4.29
N GLY A 215 0.58 17.97 -5.17
CA GLY A 215 1.14 19.33 -5.26
C GLY A 215 0.06 20.39 -5.11
N ARG A 216 0.19 21.27 -4.11
CA ARG A 216 -0.70 22.41 -3.90
C ARG A 216 -0.06 23.69 -4.43
N ILE A 217 -0.76 24.40 -5.33
CA ILE A 217 -0.30 25.73 -5.76
C ILE A 217 -0.53 26.76 -4.65
N LEU A 218 0.44 27.64 -4.47
CA LEU A 218 0.37 28.75 -3.51
C LEU A 218 0.22 30.05 -4.29
N GLY A 219 -0.98 30.60 -4.25
CA GLY A 219 -1.33 31.81 -5.01
C GLY A 219 -2.31 31.53 -6.14
N ARG A 220 -2.25 32.36 -7.22
CA ARG A 220 -3.12 32.23 -8.39
C ARG A 220 -2.61 31.16 -9.33
N GLY A 221 -3.51 30.33 -9.84
CA GLY A 221 -3.23 29.27 -10.82
C GLY A 221 -4.11 28.04 -10.64
N GLU A 222 -4.27 27.27 -11.69
CA GLU A 222 -5.05 26.04 -11.70
C GLU A 222 -4.24 24.88 -12.28
N PRO A 223 -4.56 23.65 -11.88
CA PRO A 223 -5.46 23.28 -10.80
C PRO A 223 -4.86 23.60 -9.42
N LYS A 224 -5.72 23.89 -8.40
CA LYS A 224 -5.28 24.17 -7.02
C LYS A 224 -4.48 22.99 -6.45
N TYR A 225 -4.93 21.77 -6.71
CA TYR A 225 -4.22 20.55 -6.39
C TYR A 225 -3.90 19.77 -7.66
N LEU A 226 -2.69 19.28 -7.75
CA LEU A 226 -2.20 18.44 -8.83
C LEU A 226 -1.54 17.21 -8.21
N ASN A 227 -2.03 16.02 -8.55
CA ASN A 227 -1.42 14.77 -8.11
C ASN A 227 -0.62 14.12 -9.24
N SER A 228 0.29 13.22 -8.88
CA SER A 228 0.85 12.29 -9.84
C SER A 228 -0.28 11.54 -10.56
N PRO A 229 -0.16 11.26 -11.86
CA PRO A 229 -1.09 10.37 -12.56
C PRO A 229 -0.83 8.92 -12.16
N GLU A 230 -1.62 8.00 -12.69
CA GLU A 230 -1.35 6.57 -12.61
C GLU A 230 0.04 6.25 -13.19
N THR A 231 0.82 5.44 -12.49
CA THR A 231 2.14 4.96 -12.91
C THR A 231 2.30 3.48 -12.52
N PRO A 232 3.35 2.78 -12.99
CA PRO A 232 3.59 1.40 -12.57
C PRO A 232 3.78 1.20 -11.06
N ILE A 233 4.03 2.30 -10.30
CA ILE A 233 4.24 2.27 -8.84
C ILE A 233 3.17 3.06 -8.05
N PHE A 234 2.26 3.78 -8.72
CA PHE A 234 1.25 4.62 -8.08
C PHE A 234 -0.14 4.40 -8.68
N HIS A 235 -1.05 3.85 -7.88
CA HIS A 235 -2.46 3.70 -8.21
C HIS A 235 -3.29 4.51 -7.21
N LYS A 236 -3.87 5.62 -7.67
CA LYS A 236 -4.54 6.61 -6.81
C LYS A 236 -5.66 6.00 -5.96
N GLY A 237 -6.43 5.07 -6.51
CA GLY A 237 -7.52 4.40 -5.79
C GLY A 237 -7.06 3.42 -4.70
N GLU A 238 -5.78 3.06 -4.66
CA GLU A 238 -5.22 2.08 -3.72
C GLU A 238 -4.38 2.74 -2.61
N GLN A 239 -4.20 4.07 -2.64
CA GLN A 239 -3.32 4.77 -1.71
C GLN A 239 -4.12 5.61 -0.71
N LEU A 240 -3.85 5.37 0.57
CA LEU A 240 -4.26 6.26 1.65
C LEU A 240 -3.03 7.03 2.15
N TYR A 241 -3.12 8.36 2.13
CA TYR A 241 -2.05 9.23 2.55
C TYR A 241 -1.61 8.93 3.99
N HIS A 242 -0.32 8.80 4.23
CA HIS A 242 0.30 8.46 5.52
C HIS A 242 -0.14 7.14 6.17
N MET A 243 -0.78 6.23 5.42
CA MET A 243 -1.20 4.93 5.97
C MET A 243 -0.02 4.10 6.48
N HIS A 244 1.16 4.22 5.87
CA HIS A 244 2.39 3.55 6.32
C HIS A 244 2.80 3.95 7.74
N LEU A 245 2.54 5.20 8.16
CA LEU A 245 2.76 5.69 9.52
C LEU A 245 1.61 5.32 10.46
N ALA A 246 0.36 5.45 9.99
CA ALA A 246 -0.84 5.27 10.81
C ALA A 246 -1.12 3.80 11.16
N LYS A 247 -0.71 2.83 10.34
CA LYS A 247 -1.07 1.41 10.48
C LYS A 247 -0.82 0.81 11.87
N HIS A 248 0.26 1.20 12.53
CA HIS A 248 0.59 0.70 13.88
C HIS A 248 -0.31 1.30 14.95
N ALA A 249 -0.60 2.60 14.86
CA ALA A 249 -1.51 3.29 15.77
C ALA A 249 -2.95 2.76 15.61
N ILE A 250 -3.41 2.55 14.37
CA ILE A 250 -4.71 1.96 14.05
C ILE A 250 -4.85 0.56 14.67
N ARG A 251 -3.83 -0.30 14.52
CA ARG A 251 -3.82 -1.64 15.12
C ARG A 251 -3.92 -1.59 16.64
N LYS A 252 -3.21 -0.65 17.27
CA LYS A 252 -3.19 -0.49 18.73
C LYS A 252 -4.50 0.07 19.28
N SER A 253 -5.09 1.06 18.60
CA SER A 253 -6.33 1.73 19.03
C SER A 253 -7.61 0.98 18.65
N GLY A 254 -7.55 0.14 17.60
CA GLY A 254 -8.70 -0.59 17.06
C GLY A 254 -9.65 0.25 16.20
N PHE A 255 -9.28 1.50 15.87
CA PHE A 255 -10.06 2.37 14.98
C PHE A 255 -9.14 3.26 14.14
N ALA A 256 -9.70 3.79 13.05
CA ALA A 256 -9.05 4.77 12.18
C ALA A 256 -9.97 5.99 12.01
N ILE A 257 -9.36 7.18 11.87
CA ILE A 257 -10.06 8.40 11.49
C ILE A 257 -9.66 8.73 10.06
N LEU A 258 -10.63 8.74 9.16
CA LEU A 258 -10.44 9.13 7.77
C LEU A 258 -10.84 10.60 7.61
N VAL A 259 -9.96 11.38 7.00
CA VAL A 259 -10.20 12.79 6.67
C VAL A 259 -9.97 13.00 5.19
N GLU A 260 -10.60 14.03 4.62
CA GLU A 260 -10.42 14.42 3.23
C GLU A 260 -9.30 15.46 3.11
N GLY A 261 -8.37 15.24 2.16
CA GLY A 261 -7.27 16.16 1.84
C GLY A 261 -5.96 15.89 2.60
N TYR A 262 -4.96 16.74 2.24
CA TYR A 262 -3.62 16.74 2.87
C TYR A 262 -3.54 17.81 3.96
#